data_d6eabbcf892ec464ca905614e2686711
#
_entry.id   d6eabbcf892ec464ca905614e2686711
#
_cell.length_a   1.000
_cell.length_b   1.000
_cell.length_c   1.000
_cell.angle_alpha   90.00
_cell.angle_beta   90.00
_cell.angle_gamma   90.00
#
_symmetry.space_group_name_H-M   'P 1'
#
loop_
_entity.id
_entity.type
_entity.pdbx_description
1 polymer ?
#
loop_
_entity_poly.entity_id
_entity_poly.type
_entity_poly.pdbx_seq_one_letter_code
_entity_poly.pdbx_strand_id
1 'polypeptide(L)'
;MLTNDERRVHEALQLRDELNATRFTRRELNRMGLLAGGTFFGVRGLSLRKALAQTVASPRTTPWKDEMPVPVVMKDSGHQDGYDVNKHQWCADHYEPKHEYLLTAQADQHSFHSDLPKSEIWSYGSNGFGGTMIDAHYGEPILIRVKNNLPANHVGFGQPEISTHLHNFHNAVESDGGPWNWTLPGGYRDQHYTLCRAGFTDPRYEETFGDPRESLTTLFFHDHRPEFTSANVYKGLVG
;
A
#
# COMPACT_ATOMS: atom_id res chain seq x y z
N MET A 1 -21.94 -20.97 -8.69
CA MET A 1 -22.53 -19.60 -8.60
C MET A 1 -21.44 -18.70 -8.05
N LEU A 2 -21.15 -17.62 -8.73
CA LEU A 2 -20.15 -16.66 -8.24
C LEU A 2 -20.67 -15.98 -6.96
N THR A 3 -19.76 -15.76 -6.02
CA THR A 3 -20.04 -14.94 -4.83
C THR A 3 -20.36 -13.49 -5.24
N ASN A 4 -20.91 -12.70 -4.32
CA ASN A 4 -21.20 -11.29 -4.61
C ASN A 4 -19.94 -10.49 -4.93
N ASP A 5 -18.80 -10.84 -4.32
CA ASP A 5 -17.52 -10.18 -4.56
C ASP A 5 -16.91 -10.59 -5.90
N GLU A 6 -16.99 -11.86 -6.28
CA GLU A 6 -16.58 -12.32 -7.61
C GLU A 6 -17.41 -11.68 -8.73
N ARG A 7 -18.69 -11.46 -8.50
CA ARG A 7 -19.56 -10.71 -9.45
C ARG A 7 -19.12 -9.27 -9.63
N ARG A 8 -18.83 -8.56 -8.52
CA ARG A 8 -18.35 -7.17 -8.55
C ARG A 8 -17.02 -7.04 -9.28
N VAL A 9 -16.09 -7.97 -9.02
CA VAL A 9 -14.82 -8.02 -9.73
C VAL A 9 -15.02 -8.27 -11.21
N HIS A 10 -15.91 -9.18 -11.58
CA HIS A 10 -16.22 -9.49 -12.98
C HIS A 10 -16.87 -8.30 -13.70
N GLU A 11 -17.82 -7.62 -13.06
CA GLU A 11 -18.46 -6.41 -13.59
C GLU A 11 -17.45 -5.25 -13.75
N ALA A 12 -16.54 -5.06 -12.77
CA ALA A 12 -15.49 -4.06 -12.86
C ALA A 12 -14.51 -4.32 -14.00
N LEU A 13 -14.14 -5.59 -14.21
CA LEU A 13 -13.28 -6.00 -15.32
C LEU A 13 -13.97 -5.80 -16.67
N GLN A 14 -15.23 -6.15 -16.80
CA GLN A 14 -16.01 -5.92 -18.00
C GLN A 14 -16.13 -4.42 -18.33
N LEU A 15 -16.46 -3.59 -17.33
CA LEU A 15 -16.54 -2.15 -17.50
C LEU A 15 -15.18 -1.54 -17.91
N ARG A 16 -14.09 -2.03 -17.35
CA ARG A 16 -12.73 -1.62 -17.74
C ARG A 16 -12.42 -1.97 -19.19
N ASP A 17 -12.78 -3.19 -19.61
CA ASP A 17 -12.53 -3.65 -20.98
C ASP A 17 -13.38 -2.86 -21.99
N GLU A 18 -14.63 -2.53 -21.65
CA GLU A 18 -15.49 -1.64 -22.44
C GLU A 18 -14.91 -0.22 -22.53
N LEU A 19 -14.40 0.34 -21.42
CA LEU A 19 -13.75 1.65 -21.40
C LEU A 19 -12.45 1.66 -22.23
N ASN A 20 -11.66 0.60 -22.15
CA ASN A 20 -10.43 0.46 -22.94
C ASN A 20 -10.70 0.24 -24.43
N ALA A 21 -11.81 -0.42 -24.78
CA ALA A 21 -12.25 -0.59 -26.16
C ALA A 21 -12.80 0.73 -26.79
N THR A 22 -13.24 1.65 -25.94
CA THR A 22 -13.78 2.94 -26.36
C THR A 22 -12.64 3.92 -26.66
N ARG A 23 -12.22 4.00 -27.91
CA ARG A 23 -11.18 4.94 -28.37
C ARG A 23 -11.74 6.35 -28.50
N PHE A 24 -11.56 7.16 -27.48
CA PHE A 24 -11.83 8.59 -27.55
C PHE A 24 -10.64 9.35 -28.13
N THR A 25 -10.90 10.18 -29.12
CA THR A 25 -9.90 11.17 -29.55
C THR A 25 -9.76 12.28 -28.50
N ARG A 26 -8.59 12.94 -28.43
CA ARG A 26 -8.40 14.13 -27.57
C ARG A 26 -9.50 15.18 -27.77
N ARG A 27 -10.01 15.31 -29.00
CA ARG A 27 -11.04 16.29 -29.35
C ARG A 27 -12.41 15.89 -28.77
N GLU A 28 -12.74 14.62 -28.73
CA GLU A 28 -13.97 14.09 -28.11
C GLU A 28 -13.91 14.21 -26.60
N LEU A 29 -12.80 13.87 -25.97
CA LEU A 29 -12.59 14.06 -24.53
C LEU A 29 -12.72 15.53 -24.13
N ASN A 30 -12.13 16.45 -24.89
CA ASN A 30 -12.27 17.87 -24.64
C ASN A 30 -13.71 18.36 -24.85
N ARG A 31 -14.44 17.84 -25.84
CA ARG A 31 -15.85 18.15 -26.04
C ARG A 31 -16.73 17.62 -24.91
N MET A 32 -16.49 16.40 -24.44
CA MET A 32 -17.23 15.83 -23.31
C MET A 32 -16.96 16.60 -22.02
N GLY A 33 -15.71 16.97 -21.76
CA GLY A 33 -15.34 17.81 -20.62
C GLY A 33 -15.95 19.20 -20.67
N LEU A 34 -16.01 19.82 -21.84
CA LEU A 34 -16.66 21.11 -22.05
C LEU A 34 -18.19 21.04 -21.93
N LEU A 35 -18.82 19.99 -22.42
CA LEU A 35 -20.26 19.79 -22.30
C LEU A 35 -20.66 19.48 -20.85
N ALA A 36 -19.94 18.60 -20.15
CA ALA A 36 -20.19 18.29 -18.74
C ALA A 36 -19.93 19.54 -17.85
N GLY A 37 -18.86 20.28 -18.12
CA GLY A 37 -18.57 21.55 -17.45
C GLY A 37 -19.62 22.61 -17.74
N GLY A 38 -20.05 22.73 -18.99
CA GLY A 38 -21.07 23.70 -19.42
C GLY A 38 -22.43 23.47 -18.78
N THR A 39 -22.86 22.23 -18.65
CA THR A 39 -24.13 21.87 -17.97
C THR A 39 -24.06 22.09 -16.47
N PHE A 40 -22.93 21.82 -15.84
CA PHE A 40 -22.75 22.01 -14.40
C PHE A 40 -22.67 23.48 -13.98
N PHE A 41 -22.06 24.35 -14.81
CA PHE A 41 -21.88 25.77 -14.53
C PHE A 41 -22.99 26.66 -15.10
N GLY A 42 -23.70 26.23 -16.15
CA GLY A 42 -24.80 26.98 -16.74
C GLY A 42 -26.00 27.16 -15.84
N VAL A 43 -26.21 26.28 -14.86
CA VAL A 43 -27.39 26.31 -13.96
C VAL A 43 -27.20 27.25 -12.76
N ARG A 44 -25.99 27.75 -12.46
CA ARG A 44 -25.72 28.57 -11.25
C ARG A 44 -25.06 29.91 -11.48
N GLY A 45 -24.95 30.42 -12.69
CA GLY A 45 -24.44 31.79 -12.91
C GLY A 45 -23.02 32.08 -12.42
N LEU A 46 -22.21 31.05 -12.13
CA LEU A 46 -20.82 31.20 -11.74
C LEU A 46 -19.96 31.34 -13.00
N SER A 47 -19.29 32.49 -13.15
CA SER A 47 -18.38 32.71 -14.26
C SER A 47 -17.25 31.68 -14.26
N LEU A 48 -17.01 31.04 -15.39
CA LEU A 48 -15.90 30.08 -15.61
C LEU A 48 -14.53 30.61 -15.12
N ARG A 49 -14.35 31.94 -15.14
CA ARG A 49 -13.16 32.62 -14.65
C ARG A 49 -12.93 32.45 -13.14
N LYS A 50 -13.98 32.32 -12.32
CA LYS A 50 -13.84 32.11 -10.88
C LYS A 50 -13.51 30.66 -10.52
N ALA A 51 -14.02 29.69 -11.28
CA ALA A 51 -13.74 28.28 -11.07
C ALA A 51 -12.31 27.88 -11.47
N LEU A 52 -11.74 28.55 -12.49
CA LEU A 52 -10.36 28.32 -12.93
C LEU A 52 -9.31 29.15 -12.18
N ALA A 53 -9.71 30.11 -11.36
CA ALA A 53 -8.80 31.08 -10.74
C ALA A 53 -8.58 30.89 -9.23
N GLN A 54 -9.16 29.90 -8.61
CA GLN A 54 -8.79 29.53 -7.23
C GLN A 54 -7.77 28.37 -7.24
N THR A 55 -6.61 28.62 -7.84
CA THR A 55 -5.41 27.95 -7.33
C THR A 55 -5.19 28.50 -5.92
N VAL A 56 -5.64 27.77 -4.92
CA VAL A 56 -5.26 28.06 -3.54
C VAL A 56 -3.72 28.04 -3.54
N ALA A 57 -3.11 29.19 -3.29
CA ALA A 57 -1.66 29.26 -3.20
C ALA A 57 -1.20 28.25 -2.14
N SER A 58 -0.15 27.49 -2.46
CA SER A 58 0.43 26.59 -1.46
C SER A 58 0.75 27.37 -0.18
N PRO A 59 0.44 26.83 0.99
CA PRO A 59 0.76 27.48 2.24
C PRO A 59 2.25 27.74 2.33
N ARG A 60 2.65 28.89 2.87
CA ARG A 60 4.05 29.23 3.06
C ARG A 60 4.59 28.46 4.26
N THR A 61 5.77 27.88 4.10
CA THR A 61 6.50 27.19 5.16
C THR A 61 7.90 27.79 5.30
N THR A 62 8.46 27.73 6.51
CA THR A 62 9.82 28.15 6.80
C THR A 62 10.78 27.00 6.49
N PRO A 63 11.65 27.09 5.46
CA PRO A 63 12.56 26.02 5.12
C PRO A 63 13.47 25.64 6.29
N TRP A 64 13.77 24.34 6.43
CA TRP A 64 14.73 23.81 7.41
C TRP A 64 14.36 24.06 8.88
N LYS A 65 13.10 24.27 9.17
CA LYS A 65 12.60 24.52 10.54
C LYS A 65 12.46 23.23 11.34
N ASP A 66 11.98 22.18 10.69
CA ASP A 66 11.73 20.90 11.33
C ASP A 66 12.89 19.94 11.08
N GLU A 67 13.20 19.12 12.07
CA GLU A 67 14.16 18.04 11.93
C GLU A 67 13.63 16.95 11.01
N MET A 68 14.51 16.27 10.28
CA MET A 68 14.16 15.12 9.44
C MET A 68 13.70 13.98 10.34
N PRO A 69 12.49 13.42 10.13
CA PRO A 69 12.01 12.29 10.92
C PRO A 69 12.88 11.04 10.66
N VAL A 70 13.20 10.33 11.72
CA VAL A 70 13.89 9.04 11.66
C VAL A 70 12.86 7.93 11.82
N PRO A 71 12.78 6.95 10.92
CA PRO A 71 11.87 5.83 11.06
C PRO A 71 12.12 5.04 12.35
N VAL A 72 11.04 4.54 12.95
CA VAL A 72 11.12 3.75 14.18
C VAL A 72 11.21 2.28 13.82
N VAL A 73 12.26 1.62 14.30
CA VAL A 73 12.43 0.17 14.14
C VAL A 73 11.36 -0.56 14.94
N MET A 74 10.62 -1.43 14.27
CA MET A 74 9.64 -2.29 14.93
C MET A 74 10.33 -3.26 15.88
N LYS A 75 9.67 -3.52 17.00
CA LYS A 75 10.07 -4.59 17.92
C LYS A 75 9.36 -5.88 17.50
N ASP A 76 10.04 -6.99 17.71
CA ASP A 76 9.44 -8.31 17.65
C ASP A 76 8.18 -8.35 18.54
N SER A 77 7.08 -8.78 17.96
CA SER A 77 5.77 -8.82 18.64
C SER A 77 5.52 -10.16 19.34
N GLY A 78 6.42 -11.13 19.15
CA GLY A 78 6.22 -12.52 19.54
C GLY A 78 5.19 -13.24 18.69
N HIS A 79 4.91 -14.48 19.05
CA HIS A 79 4.06 -15.39 18.28
C HIS A 79 2.66 -14.81 18.01
N GLN A 80 2.22 -14.90 16.74
CA GLN A 80 0.90 -14.47 16.31
C GLN A 80 -0.08 -15.67 16.34
N ASP A 81 -1.02 -15.67 17.28
CA ASP A 81 -2.04 -16.72 17.41
C ASP A 81 -2.79 -16.95 16.09
N GLY A 82 -3.00 -18.24 15.77
CA GLY A 82 -3.71 -18.65 14.56
C GLY A 82 -2.89 -18.59 13.27
N TYR A 83 -1.59 -18.34 13.35
CA TYR A 83 -0.69 -18.54 12.23
C TYR A 83 -0.59 -20.03 11.89
N ASP A 84 -0.76 -20.35 10.62
CA ASP A 84 -0.65 -21.72 10.11
C ASP A 84 0.54 -21.81 9.15
N VAL A 85 1.63 -22.34 9.66
CA VAL A 85 2.89 -22.55 8.93
C VAL A 85 2.71 -23.32 7.62
N ASN A 86 1.74 -24.25 7.59
CA ASN A 86 1.51 -25.10 6.42
C ASN A 86 0.83 -24.37 5.25
N LYS A 87 0.35 -23.15 5.47
CA LYS A 87 -0.23 -22.30 4.42
C LYS A 87 0.78 -21.47 3.67
N HIS A 88 2.02 -21.47 4.11
CA HIS A 88 3.08 -20.66 3.50
C HIS A 88 4.14 -21.57 2.87
N GLN A 89 4.51 -21.26 1.63
CA GLN A 89 5.51 -22.01 0.88
C GLN A 89 6.86 -22.00 1.63
N TRP A 90 7.51 -23.14 1.72
CA TRP A 90 8.83 -23.34 2.33
C TRP A 90 8.90 -23.17 3.86
N CYS A 91 7.82 -22.71 4.51
CA CYS A 91 7.88 -22.38 5.94
C CYS A 91 8.09 -23.62 6.81
N ALA A 92 7.31 -24.68 6.57
CA ALA A 92 7.37 -25.89 7.40
C ALA A 92 8.70 -26.63 7.31
N ASP A 93 9.35 -26.58 6.14
CA ASP A 93 10.50 -27.45 5.87
C ASP A 93 11.87 -26.74 6.07
N HIS A 94 11.94 -25.42 5.80
CA HIS A 94 13.24 -24.73 5.70
C HIS A 94 13.30 -23.34 6.33
N TYR A 95 12.18 -22.63 6.49
CA TYR A 95 12.17 -21.23 6.82
C TYR A 95 11.17 -20.85 7.91
N GLU A 96 11.18 -21.59 9.02
CA GLU A 96 10.38 -21.25 10.18
C GLU A 96 10.72 -19.81 10.66
N PRO A 97 9.70 -18.96 10.91
CA PRO A 97 9.93 -17.58 11.33
C PRO A 97 10.73 -17.52 12.63
N LYS A 98 11.78 -16.72 12.62
CA LYS A 98 12.58 -16.40 13.82
C LYS A 98 12.06 -15.17 14.55
N HIS A 99 11.42 -14.26 13.81
CA HIS A 99 10.83 -13.04 14.33
C HIS A 99 9.44 -12.84 13.77
N GLU A 100 8.55 -12.34 14.61
CA GLU A 100 7.15 -12.09 14.22
C GLU A 100 6.78 -10.63 14.53
N TYR A 101 6.11 -9.98 13.57
CA TYR A 101 5.74 -8.57 13.67
C TYR A 101 4.24 -8.38 13.45
N LEU A 102 3.64 -7.46 14.21
CA LEU A 102 2.28 -7.00 14.01
C LEU A 102 2.29 -5.62 13.37
N LEU A 103 1.99 -5.54 12.10
CA LEU A 103 1.86 -4.30 11.35
C LEU A 103 0.39 -3.93 11.23
N THR A 104 -0.02 -2.78 11.75
CA THR A 104 -1.43 -2.35 11.73
C THR A 104 -1.61 -1.15 10.82
N ALA A 105 -2.39 -1.30 9.75
CA ALA A 105 -2.85 -0.18 8.95
C ALA A 105 -3.99 0.54 9.68
N GLN A 106 -3.86 1.85 9.91
CA GLN A 106 -4.83 2.65 10.67
C GLN A 106 -4.88 4.10 10.20
N ALA A 107 -5.98 4.79 10.53
CA ALA A 107 -6.06 6.23 10.37
C ALA A 107 -5.25 6.93 11.48
N ASP A 108 -4.55 7.99 11.11
CA ASP A 108 -3.68 8.76 12.00
C ASP A 108 -3.67 10.24 11.62
N GLN A 109 -3.01 11.07 12.42
CA GLN A 109 -2.80 12.49 12.20
C GLN A 109 -1.32 12.81 12.14
N HIS A 110 -0.85 13.35 11.03
CA HIS A 110 0.55 13.68 10.81
C HIS A 110 0.79 15.16 10.54
N SER A 111 1.87 15.70 11.08
CA SER A 111 2.34 17.04 10.80
C SER A 111 3.49 16.95 9.78
N PHE A 112 3.23 17.33 8.55
CA PHE A 112 4.28 17.37 7.52
C PHE A 112 5.23 18.56 7.69
N HIS A 113 4.82 19.59 8.43
CA HIS A 113 5.62 20.77 8.75
C HIS A 113 5.00 21.51 9.92
N SER A 114 5.81 22.07 10.82
CA SER A 114 5.34 22.76 12.03
C SER A 114 4.54 24.06 11.74
N ASP A 115 4.67 24.64 10.55
CA ASP A 115 3.88 25.78 10.10
C ASP A 115 2.52 25.37 9.49
N LEU A 116 2.24 24.06 9.35
CA LEU A 116 1.02 23.52 8.76
C LEU A 116 0.13 22.84 9.81
N PRO A 117 -1.17 22.83 9.61
CA PRO A 117 -2.05 22.00 10.43
C PRO A 117 -1.73 20.51 10.17
N LYS A 118 -2.04 19.67 11.16
CA LYS A 118 -1.99 18.22 10.97
C LYS A 118 -2.96 17.79 9.88
N SER A 119 -2.53 16.81 9.09
CA SER A 119 -3.33 16.17 8.05
C SER A 119 -3.73 14.77 8.49
N GLU A 120 -4.95 14.37 8.15
CA GLU A 120 -5.35 12.98 8.26
C GLU A 120 -4.58 12.15 7.24
N ILE A 121 -3.94 11.10 7.73
CA ILE A 121 -3.21 10.11 6.94
C ILE A 121 -3.70 8.71 7.27
N TRP A 122 -3.27 7.75 6.49
CA TRP A 122 -3.20 6.36 6.89
C TRP A 122 -1.75 5.99 7.14
N SER A 123 -1.50 5.11 8.10
CA SER A 123 -0.13 4.68 8.42
C SER A 123 -0.08 3.20 8.74
N TYR A 124 1.08 2.61 8.60
CA TYR A 124 1.40 1.32 9.18
C TYR A 124 2.00 1.55 10.57
N GLY A 125 1.21 1.28 11.61
CA GLY A 125 1.56 1.61 12.98
C GLY A 125 1.28 3.08 13.35
N SER A 126 1.76 3.52 14.50
CA SER A 126 1.51 4.85 15.07
C SER A 126 2.69 5.83 14.90
N ASN A 127 3.60 5.55 13.99
CA ASN A 127 4.84 6.33 13.81
C ASN A 127 4.71 7.43 12.73
N GLY A 128 3.51 7.70 12.27
CA GLY A 128 3.24 8.69 11.23
C GLY A 128 3.53 8.20 9.81
N PHE A 129 3.62 9.12 8.87
CA PHE A 129 3.81 8.84 7.45
C PHE A 129 5.17 8.18 7.17
N GLY A 130 5.16 6.93 6.69
CA GLY A 130 6.39 6.19 6.37
C GLY A 130 7.31 5.93 7.58
N GLY A 131 6.84 6.16 8.80
CA GLY A 131 7.65 6.15 10.02
C GLY A 131 7.98 4.76 10.59
N THR A 132 7.52 3.69 9.98
CA THR A 132 7.76 2.31 10.45
C THR A 132 8.84 1.64 9.63
N MET A 133 9.83 1.05 10.29
CA MET A 133 10.92 0.30 9.69
C MET A 133 11.03 -1.09 10.30
N ILE A 134 11.31 -2.09 9.47
CA ILE A 134 11.64 -3.45 9.90
C ILE A 134 13.10 -3.67 9.60
N ASP A 135 13.89 -3.99 10.64
CA ASP A 135 15.28 -4.38 10.51
C ASP A 135 15.35 -5.91 10.45
N ALA A 136 15.84 -6.46 9.35
CA ALA A 136 15.82 -7.88 9.08
C ALA A 136 17.10 -8.35 8.41
N HIS A 137 17.48 -9.61 8.66
CA HIS A 137 18.73 -10.17 8.19
C HIS A 137 18.49 -11.40 7.31
N TYR A 138 19.29 -11.56 6.26
CA TYR A 138 19.28 -12.79 5.47
C TYR A 138 19.57 -14.01 6.35
N GLY A 139 18.78 -15.07 6.16
CA GLY A 139 18.84 -16.29 6.97
C GLY A 139 18.04 -16.24 8.27
N GLU A 140 17.31 -15.15 8.51
CA GLU A 140 16.39 -15.00 9.65
C GLU A 140 14.98 -14.75 9.16
N PRO A 141 14.25 -15.80 8.74
CA PRO A 141 12.90 -15.67 8.23
C PRO A 141 11.98 -14.94 9.19
N ILE A 142 11.09 -14.11 8.67
CA ILE A 142 10.17 -13.33 9.48
C ILE A 142 8.71 -13.57 9.06
N LEU A 143 7.80 -13.45 10.01
CA LEU A 143 6.37 -13.38 9.79
C LEU A 143 5.89 -11.97 10.09
N ILE A 144 5.09 -11.41 9.20
CA ILE A 144 4.42 -10.13 9.43
C ILE A 144 2.92 -10.34 9.34
N ARG A 145 2.22 -10.16 10.46
CA ARG A 145 0.76 -10.04 10.44
C ARG A 145 0.37 -8.61 10.10
N VAL A 146 -0.21 -8.42 8.94
CA VAL A 146 -0.74 -7.11 8.51
C VAL A 146 -2.22 -7.06 8.86
N LYS A 147 -2.56 -6.25 9.84
CA LYS A 147 -3.94 -6.02 10.29
C LYS A 147 -4.51 -4.76 9.68
N ASN A 148 -5.71 -4.85 9.14
CA ASN A 148 -6.42 -3.69 8.60
C ASN A 148 -7.40 -3.11 9.63
N ASN A 149 -7.02 -2.02 10.27
CA ASN A 149 -7.85 -1.24 11.21
C ASN A 149 -8.31 0.09 10.60
N LEU A 150 -8.32 0.21 9.27
CA LEU A 150 -8.87 1.40 8.62
C LEU A 150 -10.38 1.51 8.83
N PRO A 151 -10.94 2.73 8.84
CA PRO A 151 -12.36 2.94 9.01
C PRO A 151 -13.15 2.37 7.83
N ALA A 152 -13.99 1.36 8.09
CA ALA A 152 -14.81 0.69 7.06
C ALA A 152 -15.81 1.61 6.36
N ASN A 153 -16.19 2.71 7.03
CA ASN A 153 -17.11 3.72 6.52
C ASN A 153 -16.39 4.94 5.93
N HIS A 154 -15.11 4.79 5.56
CA HIS A 154 -14.34 5.88 4.96
C HIS A 154 -15.01 6.38 3.68
N VAL A 155 -15.07 7.71 3.54
CA VAL A 155 -15.56 8.41 2.36
C VAL A 155 -14.51 9.41 1.91
N GLY A 156 -14.20 9.42 0.63
CA GLY A 156 -13.24 10.34 0.06
C GLY A 156 -12.03 9.65 -0.58
N PHE A 157 -10.89 10.30 -0.48
CA PHE A 157 -9.67 9.85 -1.14
C PHE A 157 -9.08 8.59 -0.47
N GLY A 158 -8.73 7.58 -1.27
CA GLY A 158 -8.25 6.27 -0.82
C GLY A 158 -9.37 5.25 -0.65
N GLN A 159 -9.00 3.99 -0.55
CA GLN A 159 -9.92 2.86 -0.35
C GLN A 159 -9.46 2.06 0.88
N PRO A 160 -10.31 1.81 1.90
CA PRO A 160 -9.90 1.17 3.14
C PRO A 160 -9.70 -0.35 3.04
N GLU A 161 -9.56 -0.88 1.85
CA GLU A 161 -9.13 -2.25 1.58
C GLU A 161 -7.64 -2.21 1.23
N ILE A 162 -6.85 -3.08 1.81
CA ILE A 162 -5.39 -3.04 1.66
C ILE A 162 -4.82 -4.36 1.17
N SER A 163 -3.77 -4.29 0.37
CA SER A 163 -2.90 -5.41 0.03
C SER A 163 -1.46 -4.96 0.17
N THR A 164 -0.81 -5.32 1.28
CA THR A 164 0.54 -4.86 1.56
C THR A 164 1.55 -5.68 0.78
N HIS A 165 2.32 -5.03 -0.08
CA HIS A 165 3.34 -5.61 -0.95
C HIS A 165 4.74 -5.20 -0.51
N LEU A 166 5.64 -6.18 -0.35
CA LEU A 166 7.06 -5.92 -0.18
C LEU A 166 7.70 -5.76 -1.57
N HIS A 167 8.08 -4.54 -1.88
CA HIS A 167 8.53 -4.16 -3.21
C HIS A 167 9.94 -4.69 -3.51
N ASN A 168 10.08 -5.32 -4.66
CA ASN A 168 11.36 -5.78 -5.22
C ASN A 168 12.10 -6.82 -4.36
N PHE A 169 11.39 -7.72 -3.70
CA PHE A 169 11.99 -8.82 -2.95
C PHE A 169 11.60 -10.18 -3.53
N HIS A 170 12.39 -11.22 -3.25
CA HIS A 170 12.11 -12.60 -3.67
C HIS A 170 11.18 -13.27 -2.66
N ASN A 171 9.87 -13.14 -2.87
CA ASN A 171 8.85 -13.71 -2.01
C ASN A 171 8.07 -14.82 -2.70
N ALA A 172 7.52 -15.74 -1.91
CA ALA A 172 6.47 -16.62 -2.35
C ALA A 172 5.19 -15.81 -2.66
N VAL A 173 4.43 -16.23 -3.68
CA VAL A 173 3.27 -15.50 -4.21
C VAL A 173 2.21 -15.19 -3.14
N GLU A 174 1.99 -16.11 -2.21
CA GLU A 174 1.02 -15.94 -1.12
C GLU A 174 1.41 -14.86 -0.12
N SER A 175 2.71 -14.53 -0.04
CA SER A 175 3.28 -13.51 0.86
C SER A 175 3.73 -12.24 0.15
N ASP A 176 3.53 -12.14 -1.16
CA ASP A 176 3.97 -11.00 -1.96
C ASP A 176 3.05 -9.77 -1.86
N GLY A 177 1.82 -9.97 -1.40
CA GLY A 177 0.84 -8.89 -1.36
C GLY A 177 0.32 -8.53 -2.75
N GLY A 178 0.00 -9.54 -3.57
CA GLY A 178 -0.56 -9.35 -4.91
C GLY A 178 -1.84 -8.50 -4.89
N PRO A 179 -2.12 -7.75 -5.95
CA PRO A 179 -3.18 -6.74 -5.96
C PRO A 179 -4.59 -7.32 -5.72
N TRP A 180 -4.82 -8.59 -5.99
CA TRP A 180 -6.09 -9.30 -5.74
C TRP A 180 -6.20 -9.90 -4.34
N ASN A 181 -5.17 -9.81 -3.52
CA ASN A 181 -5.10 -10.38 -2.18
C ASN A 181 -5.43 -9.36 -1.08
N TRP A 182 -6.39 -8.46 -1.32
CA TRP A 182 -6.69 -7.40 -0.34
C TRP A 182 -7.45 -7.91 0.89
N THR A 183 -7.24 -7.20 1.97
CA THR A 183 -7.86 -7.43 3.27
C THR A 183 -8.86 -6.32 3.57
N LEU A 184 -10.09 -6.69 3.93
CA LEU A 184 -11.13 -5.76 4.35
C LEU A 184 -10.82 -5.17 5.73
N PRO A 185 -11.38 -4.00 6.08
CA PRO A 185 -11.34 -3.47 7.45
C PRO A 185 -11.80 -4.49 8.49
N GLY A 186 -11.03 -4.63 9.56
CA GLY A 186 -11.22 -5.62 10.62
C GLY A 186 -10.57 -6.98 10.37
N GLY A 187 -10.09 -7.24 9.15
CA GLY A 187 -9.36 -8.45 8.79
C GLY A 187 -7.85 -8.32 8.97
N TYR A 188 -7.16 -9.41 8.73
CA TYR A 188 -5.69 -9.44 8.69
C TYR A 188 -5.18 -10.42 7.63
N ARG A 189 -3.91 -10.29 7.29
CA ARG A 189 -3.18 -11.23 6.45
C ARG A 189 -1.80 -11.48 7.02
N ASP A 190 -1.40 -12.74 7.05
CA ASP A 190 -0.05 -13.15 7.42
C ASP A 190 0.81 -13.22 6.15
N GLN A 191 1.99 -12.62 6.20
CA GLN A 191 2.99 -12.63 5.15
C GLN A 191 4.29 -13.18 5.72
N HIS A 192 4.78 -14.24 5.11
CA HIS A 192 6.02 -14.91 5.50
C HIS A 192 7.12 -14.56 4.52
N TYR A 193 8.17 -13.95 5.01
CA TYR A 193 9.35 -13.60 4.24
C TYR A 193 10.51 -14.50 4.63
N THR A 194 10.94 -15.33 3.68
CA THR A 194 12.01 -16.32 3.91
C THR A 194 13.38 -15.72 4.12
N LEU A 195 13.57 -14.48 3.70
CA LEU A 195 14.85 -13.74 3.76
C LEU A 195 16.02 -14.57 3.22
N CYS A 196 15.80 -15.22 2.09
CA CYS A 196 16.81 -15.88 1.30
C CYS A 196 17.09 -15.13 -0.01
N ARG A 197 18.27 -15.37 -0.60
CA ARG A 197 18.63 -14.82 -1.91
C ARG A 197 18.25 -15.78 -3.02
N ALA A 198 18.25 -15.32 -4.26
CA ALA A 198 18.12 -16.20 -5.42
C ALA A 198 19.22 -17.29 -5.38
N GLY A 199 18.88 -18.47 -5.88
CA GLY A 199 19.81 -19.61 -5.84
C GLY A 199 19.96 -20.28 -4.47
N PHE A 200 19.03 -20.05 -3.53
CA PHE A 200 19.07 -20.60 -2.16
C PHE A 200 19.04 -22.14 -2.11
N THR A 201 18.63 -22.82 -3.18
CA THR A 201 18.69 -24.28 -3.28
C THR A 201 20.00 -24.81 -3.84
N ASP A 202 20.93 -23.93 -4.24
CA ASP A 202 22.23 -24.34 -4.78
C ASP A 202 23.21 -24.60 -3.61
N PRO A 203 23.77 -25.83 -3.51
CA PRO A 203 24.68 -26.17 -2.40
C PRO A 203 25.91 -25.25 -2.27
N ARG A 204 26.29 -24.55 -3.35
CA ARG A 204 27.39 -23.58 -3.31
C ARG A 204 27.11 -22.37 -2.45
N TYR A 205 25.84 -22.09 -2.19
CA TYR A 205 25.36 -20.90 -1.48
C TYR A 205 24.60 -21.21 -0.20
N GLU A 206 24.75 -22.42 0.34
CA GLU A 206 24.03 -22.85 1.55
C GLU A 206 24.34 -21.91 2.74
N GLU A 207 25.63 -21.61 2.99
CA GLU A 207 26.08 -20.76 4.10
C GLU A 207 25.64 -19.28 3.96
N THR A 208 25.31 -18.86 2.75
CA THR A 208 24.92 -17.47 2.45
C THR A 208 23.45 -17.30 2.15
N PHE A 209 22.64 -18.35 2.32
CA PHE A 209 21.20 -18.34 2.02
C PHE A 209 20.87 -17.87 0.61
N GLY A 210 21.61 -18.37 -0.36
CA GLY A 210 21.56 -18.02 -1.79
C GLY A 210 22.78 -17.20 -2.24
N ASP A 211 22.79 -16.79 -3.50
CA ASP A 211 23.90 -16.08 -4.12
C ASP A 211 24.11 -14.69 -3.50
N PRO A 212 25.24 -14.40 -2.86
CA PRO A 212 25.48 -13.08 -2.25
C PRO A 212 25.41 -11.90 -3.21
N ARG A 213 25.60 -12.14 -4.51
CA ARG A 213 25.49 -11.11 -5.57
C ARG A 213 24.05 -10.66 -5.82
N GLU A 214 23.08 -11.49 -5.41
CA GLU A 214 21.64 -11.20 -5.47
C GLU A 214 21.10 -10.54 -4.20
N SER A 215 21.99 -9.99 -3.36
CA SER A 215 21.59 -9.29 -2.15
C SER A 215 20.86 -7.99 -2.49
N LEU A 216 19.66 -7.85 -1.95
CA LEU A 216 18.87 -6.64 -2.00
C LEU A 216 18.96 -5.92 -0.66
N THR A 217 19.09 -4.60 -0.70
CA THR A 217 19.16 -3.76 0.51
C THR A 217 18.26 -2.56 0.36
N THR A 218 17.74 -2.06 1.49
CA THR A 218 16.84 -0.92 1.54
C THR A 218 15.61 -1.14 0.67
N LEU A 219 14.75 -2.04 1.11
CA LEU A 219 13.45 -2.31 0.51
C LEU A 219 12.40 -1.37 1.08
N PHE A 220 11.27 -1.27 0.42
CA PHE A 220 10.08 -0.62 0.98
C PHE A 220 8.85 -1.51 0.78
N PHE A 221 7.87 -1.36 1.63
CA PHE A 221 6.57 -2.01 1.50
C PHE A 221 5.49 -0.95 1.40
N HIS A 222 4.43 -1.28 0.66
CA HIS A 222 3.36 -0.33 0.41
C HIS A 222 2.04 -1.04 0.09
N ASP A 223 0.93 -0.30 0.13
CA ASP A 223 -0.33 -0.83 -0.34
C ASP A 223 -0.32 -1.06 -1.87
N HIS A 224 -0.91 -2.17 -2.28
CA HIS A 224 -1.03 -2.54 -3.70
C HIS A 224 -2.49 -2.85 -4.11
N ARG A 225 -3.47 -2.23 -3.44
CA ARG A 225 -4.88 -2.39 -3.80
C ARG A 225 -5.12 -1.94 -5.25
N PRO A 226 -5.72 -2.80 -6.13
CA PRO A 226 -6.00 -2.43 -7.52
C PRO A 226 -6.74 -1.11 -7.61
N GLU A 227 -6.36 -0.28 -8.59
CA GLU A 227 -6.93 1.04 -8.86
C GLU A 227 -6.71 2.09 -7.76
N PHE A 228 -6.33 1.68 -6.55
CA PHE A 228 -6.13 2.57 -5.40
C PHE A 228 -4.70 2.59 -4.86
N THR A 229 -3.77 1.84 -5.45
CA THR A 229 -2.37 1.81 -5.00
C THR A 229 -1.79 3.21 -4.80
N SER A 230 -1.87 4.08 -5.82
CA SER A 230 -1.33 5.43 -5.73
C SER A 230 -2.04 6.28 -4.69
N ALA A 231 -3.36 6.15 -4.56
CA ALA A 231 -4.16 6.91 -3.60
C ALA A 231 -3.83 6.49 -2.15
N ASN A 232 -3.78 5.18 -1.89
CA ASN A 232 -3.51 4.63 -0.56
C ASN A 232 -2.07 4.89 -0.13
N VAL A 233 -1.11 4.76 -1.03
CA VAL A 233 0.30 5.11 -0.79
C VAL A 233 0.47 6.62 -0.53
N TYR A 234 -0.15 7.46 -1.34
CA TYR A 234 -0.14 8.92 -1.13
C TYR A 234 -0.79 9.31 0.21
N LYS A 235 -1.78 8.54 0.65
CA LYS A 235 -2.42 8.74 1.97
C LYS A 235 -1.54 8.30 3.13
N GLY A 236 -0.50 7.48 2.87
CA GLY A 236 0.55 7.12 3.83
C GLY A 236 0.76 5.62 4.06
N LEU A 237 0.10 4.73 3.31
CA LEU A 237 0.32 3.28 3.42
C LEU A 237 1.64 2.88 2.72
N VAL A 238 2.75 3.27 3.32
CA VAL A 238 4.13 3.01 2.91
C VAL A 238 5.04 2.92 4.14
N GLY A 239 6.07 2.11 4.07
CA GLY A 239 7.08 1.97 5.11
C GLY A 239 8.35 1.31 4.59
#